data_05f9d95ba82e910b9e11ca4732101654
#
_entry.id   05f9d95ba82e910b9e11ca4732101654
#
_cell.length_a   1.000
_cell.length_b   1.000
_cell.length_c   1.000
_cell.angle_alpha   90.00
_cell.angle_beta   90.00
_cell.angle_gamma   90.00
#
_symmetry.space_group_name_H-M   'P 1'
#
loop_
_entity.id
_entity.type
_entity.pdbx_description
1 polymer ?
#
loop_
_entity_poly.entity_id
_entity_poly.type
_entity_poly.pdbx_seq_one_letter_code
_entity_poly.pdbx_strand_id
1 'polypeptide(L)'
;GMFCSAAFTLIVPHATTSFAAVLLIGMALFCIHFAGTSCWGLIHVAVASRMTASVGSIQNFASFICASFAPVVTGFIVDTTHSFQLALVICGCVTALGALAYIFLVRQPISDPRND
;
A
#
# COMPACT_ATOMS: atom_id res chain seq x y z
N GLY A 1 8.95 1.07 4.24
CA GLY A 1 8.42 1.49 2.92
C GLY A 1 7.05 2.15 3.06
N MET A 2 6.04 1.43 3.56
CA MET A 2 4.64 1.95 3.62
C MET A 2 4.51 3.23 4.45
N PHE A 3 5.14 3.34 5.61
CA PHE A 3 5.12 4.58 6.41
C PHE A 3 5.80 5.75 5.70
N CYS A 4 6.93 5.51 5.03
CA CYS A 4 7.59 6.55 4.25
C CYS A 4 6.70 7.01 3.09
N SER A 5 6.05 6.07 2.39
CA SER A 5 5.09 6.39 1.34
C SER A 5 3.93 7.23 1.86
N ALA A 6 3.33 6.84 2.99
CA ALA A 6 2.27 7.61 3.62
C ALA A 6 2.73 9.03 4.01
N ALA A 7 3.92 9.16 4.60
CA ALA A 7 4.48 10.46 4.97
C ALA A 7 4.68 11.36 3.75
N PHE A 8 5.30 10.85 2.67
CA PHE A 8 5.47 11.61 1.43
C PHE A 8 4.12 12.04 0.84
N THR A 9 3.13 11.13 0.80
CA THR A 9 1.78 11.43 0.29
C THR A 9 1.09 12.54 1.10
N LEU A 10 1.23 12.53 2.43
CA LEU A 10 0.65 13.54 3.31
C LEU A 10 1.34 14.91 3.19
N ILE A 11 2.59 14.96 2.73
CA ILE A 11 3.33 16.20 2.51
C ILE A 11 2.99 16.83 1.16
N VAL A 12 2.57 16.05 0.15
CA VAL A 12 2.25 16.57 -1.21
C VAL A 12 1.35 17.81 -1.18
N PRO A 13 0.25 17.88 -0.39
CA PRO A 13 -0.62 19.06 -0.36
C PRO A 13 0.07 20.36 0.07
N HIS A 14 1.22 20.27 0.74
CA HIS A 14 1.99 21.41 1.23
C HIS A 14 3.11 21.83 0.25
N ALA A 15 3.23 21.15 -0.89
CA ALA A 15 4.24 21.49 -1.89
C ALA A 15 3.93 22.87 -2.52
N THR A 16 4.90 23.76 -2.50
CA THR A 16 4.76 25.12 -3.02
C THR A 16 5.04 25.22 -4.51
N THR A 17 5.68 24.21 -5.10
CA THR A 17 5.98 24.16 -6.53
C THR A 17 5.54 22.86 -7.14
N SER A 18 5.16 22.88 -8.42
CA SER A 18 4.79 21.67 -9.17
C SER A 18 5.92 20.63 -9.20
N PHE A 19 7.17 21.10 -9.28
CA PHE A 19 8.33 20.21 -9.25
C PHE A 19 8.45 19.45 -7.93
N ALA A 20 8.28 20.15 -6.79
CA ALA A 20 8.30 19.53 -5.48
C ALA A 20 7.16 18.51 -5.32
N ALA A 21 5.96 18.82 -5.81
CA ALA A 21 4.82 17.90 -5.78
C ALA A 21 5.11 16.61 -6.57
N VAL A 22 5.65 16.71 -7.78
CA VAL A 22 6.01 15.56 -8.62
C VAL A 22 7.10 14.72 -7.96
N LEU A 23 8.10 15.36 -7.36
CA LEU A 23 9.19 14.66 -6.67
C LEU A 23 8.67 13.91 -5.44
N LEU A 24 7.80 14.52 -4.63
CA LEU A 24 7.18 13.87 -3.47
C LEU A 24 6.30 12.68 -3.87
N ILE A 25 5.53 12.81 -4.94
CA ILE A 25 4.74 11.70 -5.49
C ILE A 25 5.65 10.58 -5.97
N GLY A 26 6.71 10.90 -6.70
CA GLY A 26 7.71 9.93 -7.13
C GLY A 26 8.35 9.16 -5.97
N MET A 27 8.72 9.86 -4.90
CA MET A 27 9.26 9.24 -3.68
C MET A 27 8.23 8.37 -2.97
N ALA A 28 6.96 8.80 -2.90
CA ALA A 28 5.88 7.99 -2.34
C ALA A 28 5.68 6.69 -3.13
N LEU A 29 5.67 6.77 -4.46
CA LEU A 29 5.55 5.61 -5.35
C LEU A 29 6.77 4.68 -5.22
N PHE A 30 7.97 5.22 -5.16
CA PHE A 30 9.17 4.42 -4.92
C PHE A 30 9.07 3.63 -3.60
N CYS A 31 8.70 4.30 -2.52
CA CYS A 31 8.57 3.67 -1.21
C CYS A 31 7.49 2.58 -1.16
N ILE A 32 6.33 2.78 -1.82
CA ILE A 32 5.26 1.79 -1.83
C ILE A 32 5.63 0.57 -2.68
N HIS A 33 6.30 0.75 -3.81
CA HIS A 33 6.79 -0.35 -4.63
C HIS A 33 7.90 -1.14 -3.93
N PHE A 34 8.79 -0.47 -3.23
CA PHE A 34 9.79 -1.12 -2.40
C PHE A 34 9.15 -1.98 -1.29
N ALA A 35 8.11 -1.47 -0.65
CA ALA A 35 7.33 -2.24 0.33
C ALA A 35 6.65 -3.45 -0.31
N GLY A 36 6.07 -3.29 -1.50
CA GLY A 36 5.43 -4.36 -2.25
C GLY A 36 6.38 -5.52 -2.58
N THR A 37 7.58 -5.24 -3.05
CA THR A 37 8.60 -6.27 -3.30
C THR A 37 9.03 -6.99 -2.02
N SER A 38 9.12 -6.27 -0.91
CA SER A 38 9.41 -6.87 0.41
C SER A 38 8.30 -7.79 0.87
N CYS A 39 7.03 -7.46 0.60
CA CYS A 39 5.89 -8.34 0.90
C CYS A 39 5.94 -9.65 0.12
N TRP A 40 6.37 -9.63 -1.15
CA TRP A 40 6.61 -10.85 -1.93
C TRP A 40 7.71 -11.71 -1.31
N GLY A 41 8.82 -11.11 -0.86
CA GLY A 41 9.89 -11.80 -0.16
C GLY A 41 9.40 -12.50 1.11
N LEU A 42 8.51 -11.84 1.87
CA LEU A 42 7.91 -12.41 3.09
C LEU A 42 7.05 -13.64 2.81
N ILE A 43 6.29 -13.68 1.72
CA ILE A 43 5.51 -14.86 1.34
C ILE A 43 6.41 -16.08 1.16
N HIS A 44 7.57 -15.92 0.52
CA HIS A 44 8.52 -17.01 0.31
C HIS A 44 9.13 -17.56 1.62
N VAL A 45 9.23 -16.74 2.65
CA VAL A 45 9.78 -17.12 3.95
C VAL A 45 8.70 -17.67 4.90
N ALA A 46 7.49 -17.07 4.83
CA ALA A 46 6.42 -17.36 5.80
C ALA A 46 5.51 -18.51 5.39
N VAL A 47 5.56 -18.95 4.13
CA VAL A 47 4.62 -19.93 3.56
C VAL A 47 5.39 -21.09 2.94
N ALA A 48 4.90 -22.33 3.14
CA ALA A 48 5.48 -23.51 2.52
C ALA A 48 5.56 -23.37 0.98
N SER A 49 6.67 -23.80 0.38
CA SER A 49 6.96 -23.56 -1.06
C SER A 49 5.84 -23.97 -2.00
N ARG A 50 5.12 -25.06 -1.68
CA ARG A 50 3.98 -25.54 -2.48
C ARG A 50 2.75 -24.63 -2.45
N MET A 51 2.62 -23.76 -1.42
CA MET A 51 1.48 -22.85 -1.24
C MET A 51 1.80 -21.42 -1.65
N THR A 52 3.07 -21.10 -1.89
CA THR A 52 3.54 -19.75 -2.21
C THR A 52 2.81 -19.16 -3.41
N ALA A 53 2.63 -19.93 -4.48
CA ALA A 53 1.91 -19.48 -5.67
C ALA A 53 0.44 -19.15 -5.39
N SER A 54 -0.25 -19.99 -4.62
CA SER A 54 -1.66 -19.78 -4.28
C SER A 54 -1.85 -18.57 -3.38
N VAL A 55 -1.04 -18.44 -2.32
CA VAL A 55 -1.09 -17.29 -1.41
C VAL A 55 -0.74 -16.00 -2.14
N GLY A 56 0.31 -16.01 -2.96
CA GLY A 56 0.70 -14.86 -3.77
C GLY A 56 -0.38 -14.45 -4.78
N SER A 57 -1.05 -15.42 -5.40
CA SER A 57 -2.17 -15.14 -6.33
C SER A 57 -3.35 -14.49 -5.62
N ILE A 58 -3.73 -14.96 -4.43
CA ILE A 58 -4.82 -14.39 -3.63
C ILE A 58 -4.46 -12.96 -3.20
N GLN A 59 -3.25 -12.74 -2.72
CA GLN A 59 -2.77 -11.41 -2.33
C GLN A 59 -2.79 -10.45 -3.52
N ASN A 60 -2.30 -10.89 -4.67
CA ASN A 60 -2.25 -10.08 -5.89
C ASN A 60 -3.67 -9.74 -6.38
N PHE A 61 -4.57 -10.72 -6.41
CA PHE A 61 -5.97 -10.53 -6.78
C PHE A 61 -6.66 -9.50 -5.87
N ALA A 62 -6.53 -9.65 -4.56
CA ALA A 62 -7.07 -8.69 -3.60
C ALA A 62 -6.52 -7.27 -3.82
N SER A 63 -5.22 -7.14 -4.09
CA SER A 63 -4.58 -5.86 -4.37
C SER A 63 -5.12 -5.20 -5.64
N PHE A 64 -5.33 -5.96 -6.72
CA PHE A 64 -5.90 -5.43 -7.95
C PHE A 64 -7.37 -5.03 -7.82
N ILE A 65 -8.17 -5.78 -7.06
CA ILE A 65 -9.56 -5.37 -6.76
C ILE A 65 -9.55 -4.02 -6.04
N CYS A 66 -8.78 -3.87 -4.96
CA CYS A 66 -8.69 -2.62 -4.23
C CYS A 66 -8.18 -1.46 -5.12
N ALA A 67 -7.17 -1.72 -5.95
CA ALA A 67 -6.62 -0.73 -6.87
C ALA A 67 -7.64 -0.28 -7.92
N SER A 68 -8.53 -1.16 -8.38
CA SER A 68 -9.59 -0.82 -9.34
C SER A 68 -10.62 0.15 -8.77
N PHE A 69 -10.88 0.12 -7.47
CA PHE A 69 -11.79 1.05 -6.82
C PHE A 69 -11.15 2.41 -6.49
N ALA A 70 -9.82 2.48 -6.40
CA ALA A 70 -9.13 3.70 -6.01
C ALA A 70 -9.46 4.92 -6.88
N PRO A 71 -9.47 4.86 -8.23
CA PRO A 71 -9.84 6.00 -9.07
C PRO A 71 -11.29 6.45 -8.86
N VAL A 72 -12.21 5.50 -8.66
CA VAL A 72 -13.64 5.80 -8.43
C VAL A 72 -13.82 6.55 -7.12
N VAL A 73 -13.20 6.07 -6.04
CA VAL A 73 -13.26 6.72 -4.73
C VAL A 73 -12.61 8.10 -4.78
N THR A 74 -11.44 8.21 -5.41
CA THR A 74 -10.74 9.49 -5.57
C THR A 74 -11.58 10.49 -6.39
N GLY A 75 -12.16 10.05 -7.52
CA GLY A 75 -13.04 10.86 -8.34
C GLY A 75 -14.25 11.35 -7.54
N PHE A 76 -14.94 10.48 -6.83
CA PHE A 76 -16.08 10.83 -6.00
C PHE A 76 -15.71 11.86 -4.91
N ILE A 77 -14.57 11.71 -4.25
CA ILE A 77 -14.09 12.68 -3.23
C ILE A 77 -13.84 14.04 -3.89
N VAL A 78 -13.17 14.07 -5.03
CA VAL A 78 -12.87 15.33 -5.75
C VAL A 78 -14.14 16.00 -6.24
N ASP A 79 -15.09 15.25 -6.79
CA ASP A 79 -16.36 15.78 -7.29
C ASP A 79 -17.23 16.38 -6.19
N THR A 80 -17.25 15.74 -5.01
CA THR A 80 -18.08 16.18 -3.88
C THR A 80 -17.44 17.31 -3.08
N THR A 81 -16.11 17.31 -2.95
CA THR A 81 -15.40 18.24 -2.05
C THR A 81 -14.66 19.35 -2.82
N HIS A 82 -14.54 19.24 -4.14
CA HIS A 82 -13.73 20.10 -5.01
C HIS A 82 -12.28 20.26 -4.50
N SER A 83 -11.78 19.26 -3.76
CA SER A 83 -10.46 19.27 -3.13
C SER A 83 -9.66 18.01 -3.45
N PHE A 84 -8.69 18.13 -4.33
CA PHE A 84 -7.72 17.07 -4.59
C PHE A 84 -6.81 16.80 -3.40
N GLN A 85 -6.56 17.82 -2.56
CA GLN A 85 -5.77 17.69 -1.35
C GLN A 85 -6.40 16.73 -0.36
N LEU A 86 -7.73 16.76 -0.21
CA LEU A 86 -8.45 15.86 0.67
C LEU A 86 -8.31 14.40 0.22
N ALA A 87 -8.39 14.15 -1.08
CA ALA A 87 -8.19 12.82 -1.64
C ALA A 87 -6.79 12.26 -1.30
N LEU A 88 -5.75 13.10 -1.44
CA LEU A 88 -4.37 12.72 -1.08
C LEU A 88 -4.21 12.41 0.41
N VAL A 89 -4.83 13.22 1.28
CA VAL A 89 -4.80 12.98 2.74
C VAL A 89 -5.47 11.65 3.08
N ILE A 90 -6.64 11.37 2.50
CA ILE A 90 -7.34 10.10 2.70
C ILE A 90 -6.49 8.92 2.23
N CYS A 91 -5.88 9.00 1.05
CA CYS A 91 -4.98 7.96 0.54
C CYS A 91 -3.77 7.74 1.48
N GLY A 92 -3.17 8.81 1.98
CA GLY A 92 -2.07 8.74 2.94
C GLY A 92 -2.49 8.05 4.25
N CYS A 93 -3.66 8.40 4.79
CA CYS A 93 -4.21 7.78 5.99
C CYS A 93 -4.50 6.28 5.77
N VAL A 94 -5.11 5.91 4.66
CA VAL A 94 -5.38 4.50 4.31
C VAL A 94 -4.08 3.70 4.19
N THR A 95 -3.05 4.29 3.57
CA THR A 95 -1.72 3.66 3.47
C THR A 95 -1.08 3.46 4.85
N ALA A 96 -1.19 4.44 5.74
CA ALA A 96 -0.68 4.34 7.11
C ALA A 96 -1.42 3.27 7.92
N LEU A 97 -2.76 3.19 7.80
CA LEU A 97 -3.57 2.14 8.42
C LEU A 97 -3.20 0.76 7.88
N GLY A 98 -2.97 0.64 6.57
CA GLY A 98 -2.49 -0.60 5.96
C GLY A 98 -1.12 -1.03 6.52
N ALA A 99 -0.20 -0.09 6.73
CA ALA A 99 1.09 -0.37 7.33
C ALA A 99 0.96 -0.88 8.78
N LEU A 100 0.09 -0.26 9.58
CA LEU A 100 -0.20 -0.70 10.95
C LEU A 100 -0.83 -2.09 10.95
N ALA A 101 -1.84 -2.32 10.13
CA ALA A 101 -2.49 -3.63 10.01
C ALA A 101 -1.48 -4.71 9.65
N TYR A 102 -0.55 -4.43 8.74
CA TYR A 102 0.48 -5.38 8.35
C TYR A 102 1.42 -5.74 9.51
N ILE A 103 1.83 -4.76 10.33
CA ILE A 103 2.67 -4.98 11.51
C ILE A 103 1.96 -5.84 12.56
N PHE A 104 0.64 -5.63 12.75
CA PHE A 104 -0.13 -6.34 13.77
C PHE A 104 -0.54 -7.76 13.34
N LEU A 105 -0.86 -7.96 12.05
CA LEU A 105 -1.33 -9.24 11.53
C LEU A 105 -0.19 -10.20 11.17
N VAL A 106 0.93 -9.69 10.63
CA VAL A 106 2.04 -10.55 10.19
C VAL A 106 3.06 -10.68 11.32
N ARG A 107 2.68 -11.35 12.41
CA ARG A 107 3.57 -11.57 13.57
C ARG A 107 4.20 -12.96 13.63
N GLN A 108 3.62 -13.96 12.97
CA GLN A 108 4.09 -15.35 13.06
C GLN A 108 4.12 -16.01 11.69
N PRO A 109 5.14 -16.85 11.40
CA PRO A 109 5.14 -17.70 10.21
C PRO A 109 3.95 -18.65 10.25
N ILE A 110 3.34 -18.90 9.10
CA ILE A 110 2.28 -19.90 8.97
C ILE A 110 2.95 -21.27 9.02
N SER A 111 2.80 -22.00 10.13
CA SER A 111 3.30 -23.37 10.27
C SER A 111 2.55 -24.31 9.31
N ASP A 112 3.28 -25.23 8.68
CA ASP A 112 2.66 -26.28 7.87
C ASP A 112 2.10 -27.35 8.83
N PRO A 113 0.76 -27.60 8.83
CA PRO A 113 0.13 -28.58 9.74
C PRO A 113 0.59 -30.03 9.53
N ARG A 114 1.47 -30.30 8.57
CA ARG A 114 1.98 -31.65 8.27
C ARG A 114 3.39 -31.93 8.84
N ASN A 115 3.99 -30.94 9.49
CA ASN A 115 5.31 -31.10 10.14
C ASN A 115 5.18 -31.28 11.67
N ASP A 116 3.97 -31.37 12.20
CA ASP A 116 3.61 -31.86 13.52
C ASP A 116 3.07 -33.33 13.37
#